data_e1dce2113c57145331705caf3f43a415
#
_entry.id   e1dce2113c57145331705caf3f43a415
#
_cell.length_a   1.000
_cell.length_b   1.000
_cell.length_c   1.000
_cell.angle_alpha   90.00
_cell.angle_beta   90.00
_cell.angle_gamma   90.00
#
_symmetry.space_group_name_H-M   'P 1'
#
loop_
_entity.id
_entity.type
_entity.pdbx_description
1 polymer ?
#
loop_
_entity_poly.entity_id
_entity_poly.type
_entity_poly.pdbx_seq_one_letter_code
_entity_poly.pdbx_strand_id
1 'polypeptide(L)'
;MQEFLQPLLPEEERHYLILSRQGDMNARNLLVEHNLRLVAHIVKKYHNLDREKEDMISIGVIGLIKAINTYDISKGHRLVTYAARCIENELLMMLRQEKKTSKNTSLYEPIGIDKEGNEIHLLDILGTQETDLIKKIEQKENIKRIYEELEKMEMNKEKKTLIVRYGLYGREPMTQKEVAKKLHISRS
;
A
#
# COMPACT_ATOMS: atom_id res chain seq x y z
N MET A 1 -29.73 -13.00 -17.57
CA MET A 1 -28.76 -13.93 -16.96
C MET A 1 -27.65 -14.12 -17.98
N GLN A 2 -26.41 -13.70 -17.71
CA GLN A 2 -25.29 -14.04 -18.61
C GLN A 2 -25.07 -15.54 -18.52
N GLU A 3 -25.24 -16.22 -19.64
CA GLU A 3 -24.92 -17.65 -19.73
C GLU A 3 -23.39 -17.79 -19.68
N PHE A 4 -22.88 -18.44 -18.64
CA PHE A 4 -21.47 -18.81 -18.58
C PHE A 4 -21.16 -19.88 -19.62
N LEU A 5 -20.02 -19.77 -20.28
CA LEU A 5 -19.54 -20.79 -21.20
C LEU A 5 -19.37 -22.15 -20.49
N GLN A 6 -19.57 -23.23 -21.27
CA GLN A 6 -19.37 -24.57 -20.73
C GLN A 6 -17.88 -24.84 -20.46
N PRO A 7 -17.54 -25.63 -19.43
CA PRO A 7 -16.16 -26.03 -19.18
C PRO A 7 -15.54 -26.71 -20.40
N LEU A 8 -14.26 -26.47 -20.63
CA LEU A 8 -13.48 -27.13 -21.68
C LEU A 8 -13.32 -28.62 -21.38
N LEU A 9 -13.19 -29.42 -22.43
CA LEU A 9 -12.77 -30.82 -22.30
C LEU A 9 -11.34 -30.89 -21.77
N PRO A 10 -10.95 -31.96 -21.04
CA PRO A 10 -9.61 -32.08 -20.45
C PRO A 10 -8.47 -31.99 -21.46
N GLU A 11 -8.68 -32.43 -22.69
CA GLU A 11 -7.68 -32.33 -23.77
C GLU A 11 -7.54 -30.89 -24.28
N GLU A 12 -8.65 -30.19 -24.45
CA GLU A 12 -8.68 -28.77 -24.84
C GLU A 12 -8.08 -27.88 -23.76
N GLU A 13 -8.44 -28.11 -22.49
CA GLU A 13 -7.88 -27.39 -21.34
C GLU A 13 -6.34 -27.53 -21.33
N ARG A 14 -5.83 -28.75 -21.52
CA ARG A 14 -4.39 -29.00 -21.58
C ARG A 14 -3.72 -28.31 -22.77
N HIS A 15 -4.37 -28.31 -23.94
CA HIS A 15 -3.88 -27.64 -25.13
C HIS A 15 -3.74 -26.11 -24.92
N TYR A 16 -4.80 -25.48 -24.43
CA TYR A 16 -4.79 -24.03 -24.17
C TYR A 16 -3.84 -23.64 -23.02
N LEU A 17 -3.63 -24.50 -22.02
CA LEU A 17 -2.64 -24.28 -20.98
C LEU A 17 -1.21 -24.25 -21.55
N ILE A 18 -0.90 -25.11 -22.52
CA ILE A 18 0.40 -25.13 -23.18
C ILE A 18 0.59 -23.84 -24.00
N LEU A 19 -0.40 -23.45 -24.81
CA LEU A 19 -0.36 -22.21 -25.60
C LEU A 19 -0.24 -20.96 -24.73
N SER A 20 -1.01 -20.90 -23.64
CA SER A 20 -0.94 -19.79 -22.68
C SER A 20 0.46 -19.66 -22.06
N ARG A 21 1.15 -20.77 -21.77
CA ARG A 21 2.55 -20.74 -21.31
C ARG A 21 3.53 -20.24 -22.35
N GLN A 22 3.23 -20.41 -23.63
CA GLN A 22 4.02 -19.88 -24.75
C GLN A 22 3.76 -18.39 -24.99
N GLY A 23 2.85 -17.76 -24.20
CA GLY A 23 2.53 -16.35 -24.29
C GLY A 23 1.29 -16.03 -25.13
N ASP A 24 0.54 -17.04 -25.56
CA ASP A 24 -0.72 -16.80 -26.30
C ASP A 24 -1.79 -16.23 -25.36
N MET A 25 -2.10 -14.96 -25.57
CA MET A 25 -3.10 -14.25 -24.79
C MET A 25 -4.53 -14.70 -25.10
N ASN A 26 -4.80 -15.17 -26.33
CA ASN A 26 -6.13 -15.66 -26.69
C ASN A 26 -6.42 -16.99 -25.98
N ALA A 27 -5.46 -17.91 -25.98
CA ALA A 27 -5.57 -19.15 -25.23
C ALA A 27 -5.79 -18.93 -23.74
N ARG A 28 -5.08 -17.94 -23.16
CA ARG A 28 -5.28 -17.54 -21.76
C ARG A 28 -6.68 -17.00 -21.51
N ASN A 29 -7.19 -16.11 -22.38
CA ASN A 29 -8.52 -15.51 -22.22
C ASN A 29 -9.61 -16.59 -22.33
N LEU A 30 -9.51 -17.52 -23.27
CA LEU A 30 -10.40 -18.68 -23.38
C LEU A 30 -10.43 -19.51 -22.10
N LEU A 31 -9.26 -19.79 -21.51
CA LEU A 31 -9.19 -20.50 -20.22
C LEU A 31 -9.92 -19.73 -19.10
N VAL A 32 -9.80 -18.41 -19.06
CA VAL A 32 -10.51 -17.59 -18.07
C VAL A 32 -12.01 -17.66 -18.30
N GLU A 33 -12.48 -17.39 -19.53
CA GLU A 33 -13.90 -17.34 -19.87
C GLU A 33 -14.63 -18.66 -19.57
N HIS A 34 -14.05 -19.80 -19.92
CA HIS A 34 -14.62 -21.12 -19.66
C HIS A 34 -14.60 -21.53 -18.18
N ASN A 35 -13.82 -20.84 -17.33
CA ASN A 35 -13.74 -21.08 -15.90
C ASN A 35 -14.45 -20.03 -15.03
N LEU A 36 -15.13 -19.03 -15.61
CA LEU A 36 -15.87 -17.99 -14.85
C LEU A 36 -16.98 -18.58 -13.96
N ARG A 37 -17.61 -19.68 -14.40
CA ARG A 37 -18.60 -20.41 -13.60
C ARG A 37 -18.05 -20.88 -12.26
N LEU A 38 -16.76 -21.30 -12.21
CA LEU A 38 -16.07 -21.68 -10.98
C LEU A 38 -15.95 -20.48 -10.02
N VAL A 39 -15.61 -19.29 -10.55
CA VAL A 39 -15.54 -18.06 -9.76
C VAL A 39 -16.89 -17.76 -9.11
N ALA A 40 -17.96 -17.75 -9.91
CA ALA A 40 -19.30 -17.49 -9.41
C ALA A 40 -19.73 -18.50 -8.34
N HIS A 41 -19.36 -19.78 -8.50
CA HIS A 41 -19.67 -20.84 -7.53
C HIS A 41 -18.95 -20.60 -6.19
N ILE A 42 -17.67 -20.20 -6.23
CA ILE A 42 -16.88 -19.95 -5.03
C ILE A 42 -17.38 -18.68 -4.32
N VAL A 43 -17.59 -17.59 -5.06
CA VAL A 43 -18.10 -16.32 -4.53
C VAL A 43 -19.44 -16.51 -3.81
N LYS A 44 -20.31 -17.41 -4.31
CA LYS A 44 -21.60 -17.70 -3.69
C LYS A 44 -21.47 -18.18 -2.24
N LYS A 45 -20.36 -18.82 -1.85
CA LYS A 45 -20.11 -19.25 -0.46
C LYS A 45 -19.90 -18.08 0.50
N TYR A 46 -19.52 -16.90 -0.01
CA TYR A 46 -19.22 -15.70 0.76
C TYR A 46 -20.34 -14.67 0.71
N HIS A 47 -21.52 -15.06 0.24
CA HIS A 47 -22.68 -14.17 0.00
C HIS A 47 -23.26 -13.47 1.25
N ASN A 48 -22.93 -13.90 2.45
CA ASN A 48 -23.46 -13.34 3.69
C ASN A 48 -22.71 -12.08 4.18
N LEU A 49 -21.79 -11.59 3.40
CA LEU A 49 -21.08 -10.35 3.66
C LEU A 49 -21.85 -9.21 2.97
N ASP A 50 -22.05 -8.09 3.62
CA ASP A 50 -22.75 -6.88 3.14
C ASP A 50 -22.03 -6.19 1.96
N ARG A 51 -21.73 -6.99 0.91
CA ARG A 51 -20.97 -6.55 -0.25
C ARG A 51 -21.66 -6.81 -1.56
N GLU A 52 -21.35 -5.95 -2.52
CA GLU A 52 -21.76 -6.14 -3.90
C GLU A 52 -21.09 -7.40 -4.47
N LYS A 53 -21.91 -8.32 -4.96
CA LYS A 53 -21.44 -9.57 -5.57
C LYS A 53 -20.45 -9.35 -6.71
N GLU A 54 -20.60 -8.24 -7.41
CA GLU A 54 -19.81 -7.88 -8.57
C GLU A 54 -18.35 -7.62 -8.20
N ASP A 55 -18.08 -6.95 -7.07
CA ASP A 55 -16.75 -6.74 -6.56
C ASP A 55 -16.07 -8.06 -6.20
N MET A 56 -16.80 -8.95 -5.51
CA MET A 56 -16.29 -10.25 -5.13
C MET A 56 -15.98 -11.14 -6.35
N ILE A 57 -16.81 -11.07 -7.39
CA ILE A 57 -16.57 -11.76 -8.66
C ILE A 57 -15.31 -11.21 -9.33
N SER A 58 -15.13 -9.89 -9.35
CA SER A 58 -13.95 -9.24 -9.93
C SER A 58 -12.66 -9.70 -9.24
N ILE A 59 -12.65 -9.76 -7.92
CA ILE A 59 -11.52 -10.28 -7.14
C ILE A 59 -11.30 -11.78 -7.40
N GLY A 60 -12.38 -12.55 -7.47
CA GLY A 60 -12.32 -13.95 -7.81
C GLY A 60 -11.73 -14.21 -9.20
N VAL A 61 -12.05 -13.35 -10.18
CA VAL A 61 -11.45 -13.39 -11.54
C VAL A 61 -9.95 -13.12 -11.48
N ILE A 62 -9.50 -12.17 -10.65
CA ILE A 62 -8.07 -11.93 -10.43
C ILE A 62 -7.39 -13.20 -9.90
N GLY A 63 -8.01 -13.89 -8.93
CA GLY A 63 -7.53 -15.16 -8.41
C GLY A 63 -7.43 -16.25 -9.47
N LEU A 64 -8.43 -16.33 -10.35
CA LEU A 64 -8.43 -17.28 -11.48
C LEU A 64 -7.31 -16.97 -12.49
N ILE A 65 -7.12 -15.70 -12.84
CA ILE A 65 -6.04 -15.27 -13.74
C ILE A 65 -4.66 -15.61 -13.15
N LYS A 66 -4.46 -15.36 -11.86
CA LYS A 66 -3.23 -15.75 -11.16
C LYS A 66 -3.02 -17.26 -11.20
N ALA A 67 -4.10 -18.03 -10.99
CA ALA A 67 -4.04 -19.48 -11.06
C ALA A 67 -3.59 -19.97 -12.44
N ILE A 68 -4.19 -19.47 -13.51
CA ILE A 68 -3.83 -19.88 -14.89
C ILE A 68 -2.37 -19.55 -15.19
N ASN A 69 -1.90 -18.36 -14.77
CA ASN A 69 -0.52 -17.93 -14.99
C ASN A 69 0.53 -18.75 -14.22
N THR A 70 0.17 -19.27 -13.05
CA THR A 70 1.12 -19.97 -12.14
C THR A 70 0.92 -21.47 -12.11
N TYR A 71 -0.11 -21.98 -12.80
CA TYR A 71 -0.42 -23.41 -12.82
C TYR A 71 0.67 -24.24 -13.48
N ASP A 72 1.07 -25.32 -12.84
CA ASP A 72 2.08 -26.26 -13.34
C ASP A 72 1.46 -27.58 -13.79
N ILE A 73 1.45 -27.79 -15.12
CA ILE A 73 0.89 -29.00 -15.76
C ILE A 73 1.62 -30.29 -15.28
N SER A 74 2.91 -30.17 -14.92
CA SER A 74 3.72 -31.36 -14.55
C SER A 74 3.34 -31.95 -13.20
N LYS A 75 2.64 -31.20 -12.33
CA LYS A 75 2.25 -31.64 -10.98
C LYS A 75 1.04 -32.56 -10.93
N GLY A 76 0.40 -32.84 -12.05
CA GLY A 76 -0.69 -33.82 -12.15
C GLY A 76 -1.99 -33.47 -11.42
N HIS A 77 -2.10 -32.28 -10.83
CA HIS A 77 -3.33 -31.78 -10.22
C HIS A 77 -4.26 -31.19 -11.28
N ARG A 78 -5.57 -31.20 -11.05
CA ARG A 78 -6.54 -30.59 -11.96
C ARG A 78 -6.50 -29.07 -11.81
N LEU A 79 -6.56 -28.33 -12.93
CA LEU A 79 -6.60 -26.86 -12.93
C LEU A 79 -7.70 -26.30 -12.02
N VAL A 80 -8.91 -26.89 -12.08
CA VAL A 80 -10.06 -26.49 -11.26
C VAL A 80 -9.74 -26.48 -9.76
N THR A 81 -9.04 -27.51 -9.27
CA THR A 81 -8.68 -27.63 -7.84
C THR A 81 -7.68 -26.55 -7.44
N TYR A 82 -6.69 -26.28 -8.28
CA TYR A 82 -5.69 -25.25 -8.03
C TYR A 82 -6.31 -23.85 -8.13
N ALA A 83 -7.11 -23.60 -9.16
CA ALA A 83 -7.81 -22.34 -9.36
C ALA A 83 -8.77 -22.02 -8.20
N ALA A 84 -9.53 -23.03 -7.71
CA ALA A 84 -10.40 -22.83 -6.56
C ALA A 84 -9.64 -22.32 -5.33
N ARG A 85 -8.47 -22.87 -5.03
CA ARG A 85 -7.60 -22.41 -3.94
C ARG A 85 -7.09 -20.98 -4.15
N CYS A 86 -6.68 -20.66 -5.37
CA CYS A 86 -6.20 -19.30 -5.68
C CYS A 86 -7.33 -18.27 -5.55
N ILE A 87 -8.53 -18.59 -6.04
CA ILE A 87 -9.71 -17.73 -5.90
C ILE A 87 -10.07 -17.53 -4.42
N GLU A 88 -10.15 -18.59 -3.64
CA GLU A 88 -10.43 -18.51 -2.20
C GLU A 88 -9.39 -17.66 -1.46
N ASN A 89 -8.10 -17.83 -1.78
CA ASN A 89 -7.03 -17.05 -1.18
C ASN A 89 -7.14 -15.55 -1.47
N GLU A 90 -7.47 -15.15 -2.71
CA GLU A 90 -7.67 -13.74 -3.06
C GLU A 90 -8.86 -13.15 -2.29
N LEU A 91 -9.99 -13.86 -2.22
CA LEU A 91 -11.15 -13.43 -1.45
C LEU A 91 -10.81 -13.28 0.04
N LEU A 92 -10.11 -14.26 0.63
CA LEU A 92 -9.71 -14.19 2.03
C LEU A 92 -8.70 -13.08 2.30
N MET A 93 -7.78 -12.79 1.36
CA MET A 93 -6.84 -11.66 1.46
C MET A 93 -7.59 -10.34 1.49
N MET A 94 -8.55 -10.14 0.60
CA MET A 94 -9.41 -8.96 0.58
C MET A 94 -10.14 -8.79 1.92
N LEU A 95 -10.81 -9.84 2.42
CA LEU A 95 -11.53 -9.80 3.69
C LEU A 95 -10.63 -9.46 4.89
N ARG A 96 -9.38 -9.95 4.91
CA ARG A 96 -8.40 -9.59 5.94
C ARG A 96 -7.99 -8.12 5.85
N GLN A 97 -7.82 -7.60 4.65
CA GLN A 97 -7.47 -6.20 4.45
C GLN A 97 -8.61 -5.29 4.89
N GLU A 98 -9.86 -5.64 4.58
CA GLU A 98 -11.03 -4.90 5.04
C GLU A 98 -11.17 -4.89 6.55
N LYS A 99 -10.97 -6.03 7.19
CA LYS A 99 -10.99 -6.08 8.65
C LYS A 99 -9.95 -5.14 9.29
N LYS A 100 -8.86 -4.84 8.59
CA LYS A 100 -7.88 -3.83 9.04
C LYS A 100 -8.42 -2.41 8.83
N THR A 101 -9.06 -2.16 7.69
CA THR A 101 -9.57 -0.82 7.34
C THR A 101 -10.94 -0.51 7.96
N SER A 102 -11.71 -1.53 8.38
CA SER A 102 -13.02 -1.33 9.02
C SER A 102 -12.97 -0.56 10.35
N LYS A 103 -11.75 -0.42 10.93
CA LYS A 103 -11.53 0.41 12.11
C LYS A 103 -11.26 1.87 11.79
N ASN A 104 -11.10 2.19 10.52
CA ASN A 104 -10.89 3.57 10.08
C ASN A 104 -12.24 4.27 10.03
N THR A 105 -12.34 5.41 10.71
CA THR A 105 -13.49 6.29 10.70
C THR A 105 -13.25 7.40 9.68
N SER A 106 -14.27 7.78 8.94
CA SER A 106 -14.17 8.91 8.01
C SER A 106 -14.01 10.21 8.79
N LEU A 107 -13.11 11.09 8.34
CA LEU A 107 -12.99 12.44 8.91
C LEU A 107 -14.25 13.30 8.70
N TYR A 108 -15.05 12.95 7.70
CA TYR A 108 -16.32 13.59 7.39
C TYR A 108 -17.52 12.91 8.03
N GLU A 109 -17.30 11.95 8.93
CA GLU A 109 -18.40 11.33 9.66
C GLU A 109 -18.96 12.32 10.68
N PRO A 110 -20.30 12.56 10.69
CA PRO A 110 -20.92 13.45 11.66
C PRO A 110 -20.84 12.83 13.05
N ILE A 111 -20.27 13.57 14.00
CA ILE A 111 -20.12 13.13 15.40
C ILE A 111 -21.25 13.66 16.26
N GLY A 112 -21.86 14.76 15.86
CA GLY A 112 -22.93 15.42 16.58
C GLY A 112 -23.54 16.57 15.81
N ILE A 113 -24.48 17.25 16.46
CA ILE A 113 -25.16 18.43 15.92
C ILE A 113 -24.94 19.56 16.92
N ASP A 114 -24.60 20.75 16.45
CA ASP A 114 -24.49 21.94 17.27
C ASP A 114 -25.86 22.46 17.74
N LYS A 115 -25.86 23.51 18.57
CA LYS A 115 -27.11 24.12 19.07
C LYS A 115 -27.94 24.80 17.97
N GLU A 116 -27.31 25.04 16.82
CA GLU A 116 -27.92 25.72 15.66
C GLU A 116 -28.42 24.72 14.61
N GLY A 117 -28.18 23.43 14.82
CA GLY A 117 -28.64 22.35 13.94
C GLY A 117 -27.64 21.95 12.85
N ASN A 118 -26.40 22.43 12.88
CA ASN A 118 -25.36 22.07 11.91
C ASN A 118 -24.64 20.79 12.34
N GLU A 119 -24.28 19.95 11.38
CA GLU A 119 -23.50 18.74 11.63
C GLU A 119 -22.04 19.09 11.98
N ILE A 120 -21.56 18.54 13.09
CA ILE A 120 -20.15 18.62 13.51
C ILE A 120 -19.44 17.38 13.03
N HIS A 121 -18.43 17.53 12.21
CA HIS A 121 -17.61 16.42 11.69
C HIS A 121 -16.36 16.20 12.55
N LEU A 122 -15.79 15.00 12.46
CA LEU A 122 -14.54 14.65 13.15
C LEU A 122 -13.40 15.60 12.75
N LEU A 123 -13.40 16.05 11.49
CA LEU A 123 -12.43 17.03 10.97
C LEU A 123 -12.44 18.35 11.74
N ASP A 124 -13.60 18.82 12.17
CA ASP A 124 -13.79 20.10 12.85
C ASP A 124 -13.22 20.07 14.29
N ILE A 125 -13.21 18.89 14.90
CA ILE A 125 -12.67 18.67 16.26
C ILE A 125 -11.17 18.39 16.23
N LEU A 126 -10.67 17.76 15.17
CA LEU A 126 -9.25 17.55 14.96
C LEU A 126 -8.60 18.87 14.55
N GLY A 127 -8.42 19.77 15.53
CA GLY A 127 -7.68 21.02 15.31
C GLY A 127 -6.29 20.70 14.76
N THR A 128 -5.89 21.40 13.72
CA THR A 128 -4.46 21.58 13.42
C THR A 128 -3.83 22.11 14.69
N GLN A 129 -2.77 21.45 15.20
CA GLN A 129 -1.97 22.05 16.27
C GLN A 129 -1.72 23.50 15.86
N GLU A 130 -2.31 24.43 16.60
CA GLU A 130 -1.96 25.84 16.45
C GLU A 130 -0.45 25.87 16.58
N THR A 131 0.23 26.01 15.47
CA THR A 131 1.67 26.20 15.48
C THR A 131 1.83 27.52 16.20
N ASP A 132 2.22 27.42 17.47
CA ASP A 132 2.42 28.54 18.35
C ASP A 132 3.29 29.57 17.60
N LEU A 133 2.67 30.61 17.07
CA LEU A 133 3.35 31.63 16.27
C LEU A 133 4.51 32.21 17.06
N ILE A 134 4.34 32.28 18.39
CA ILE A 134 5.36 32.75 19.31
C ILE A 134 6.57 31.81 19.27
N LYS A 135 6.35 30.51 19.38
CA LYS A 135 7.45 29.52 19.27
C LYS A 135 8.15 29.53 17.92
N LYS A 136 7.40 29.76 16.82
CA LYS A 136 8.03 29.93 15.50
C LYS A 136 8.90 31.16 15.41
N ILE A 137 8.47 32.27 16.01
CA ILE A 137 9.24 33.52 16.05
C ILE A 137 10.50 33.31 16.92
N GLU A 138 10.34 32.73 18.11
CA GLU A 138 11.47 32.42 19.01
C GLU A 138 12.47 31.49 18.34
N GLN A 139 12.01 30.45 17.62
CA GLN A 139 12.89 29.58 16.86
C GLN A 139 13.67 30.32 15.79
N LYS A 140 13.02 31.22 15.03
CA LYS A 140 13.71 32.05 14.03
C LYS A 140 14.75 32.95 14.64
N GLU A 141 14.42 33.60 15.75
CA GLU A 141 15.37 34.46 16.49
C GLU A 141 16.55 33.65 17.04
N ASN A 142 16.28 32.48 17.61
CA ASN A 142 17.34 31.61 18.12
C ASN A 142 18.27 31.11 17.01
N ILE A 143 17.71 30.76 15.84
CA ILE A 143 18.51 30.41 14.67
C ILE A 143 19.38 31.61 14.24
N LYS A 144 18.83 32.79 14.16
CA LYS A 144 19.59 33.99 13.81
C LYS A 144 20.74 34.27 14.78
N ARG A 145 20.47 34.20 16.09
CA ARG A 145 21.51 34.34 17.14
C ARG A 145 22.62 33.30 16.99
N ILE A 146 22.27 32.06 16.69
CA ILE A 146 23.28 30.98 16.47
C ILE A 146 24.20 31.34 15.31
N TYR A 147 23.65 31.83 14.19
CA TYR A 147 24.47 32.22 13.04
C TYR A 147 25.33 33.44 13.36
N GLU A 148 24.81 34.45 14.08
CA GLU A 148 25.55 35.65 14.54
C GLU A 148 26.73 35.24 15.44
N GLU A 149 26.52 34.31 16.38
CA GLU A 149 27.61 33.81 17.24
C GLU A 149 28.65 32.99 16.47
N LEU A 150 28.16 32.17 15.53
CA LEU A 150 29.06 31.43 14.65
C LEU A 150 29.93 32.32 13.79
N GLU A 151 29.41 33.46 13.33
CA GLU A 151 30.21 34.42 12.53
C GLU A 151 31.33 35.09 13.36
N LYS A 152 31.10 35.35 14.65
CA LYS A 152 32.10 35.91 15.56
C LYS A 152 33.23 34.93 15.92
N MET A 153 32.95 33.62 15.79
CA MET A 153 33.98 32.59 16.03
C MET A 153 35.04 32.59 14.92
N GLU A 154 36.30 32.47 15.29
CA GLU A 154 37.37 32.23 14.33
C GLU A 154 37.20 30.89 13.62
N MET A 155 37.70 30.76 12.38
CA MET A 155 37.59 29.56 11.57
C MET A 155 38.55 28.46 12.08
N ASN A 156 38.28 27.96 13.28
CA ASN A 156 39.04 26.90 13.95
C ASN A 156 38.41 25.51 13.69
N LYS A 157 39.01 24.46 14.24
CA LYS A 157 38.50 23.08 14.13
C LYS A 157 37.09 22.93 14.72
N GLU A 158 36.81 23.67 15.80
CA GLU A 158 35.54 23.61 16.54
C GLU A 158 34.39 24.15 15.65
N LYS A 159 34.56 25.36 15.06
CA LYS A 159 33.57 25.94 14.16
C LYS A 159 33.32 25.03 12.95
N LYS A 160 34.40 24.45 12.37
CA LYS A 160 34.27 23.51 11.24
C LYS A 160 33.49 22.26 11.66
N THR A 161 33.73 21.75 12.85
CA THR A 161 33.02 20.60 13.40
C THR A 161 31.54 20.87 13.56
N LEU A 162 31.14 22.02 14.10
CA LEU A 162 29.73 22.42 14.22
C LEU A 162 29.06 22.54 12.86
N ILE A 163 29.69 23.22 11.91
CA ILE A 163 29.14 23.41 10.57
C ILE A 163 28.87 22.08 9.88
N VAL A 164 29.81 21.14 9.94
CA VAL A 164 29.70 19.84 9.28
C VAL A 164 28.75 18.91 10.03
N ARG A 165 28.75 18.93 11.36
CA ARG A 165 27.91 18.10 12.19
C ARG A 165 26.43 18.41 12.04
N TYR A 166 26.09 19.68 12.05
CA TYR A 166 24.69 20.14 12.00
C TYR A 166 24.22 20.57 10.61
N GLY A 167 25.07 20.46 9.60
CA GLY A 167 24.70 20.80 8.23
C GLY A 167 24.43 22.31 8.04
N LEU A 168 25.14 23.16 8.77
CA LEU A 168 24.93 24.60 8.71
C LEU A 168 25.38 25.16 7.34
N TYR A 169 24.82 26.31 6.96
CA TYR A 169 25.07 26.99 5.68
C TYR A 169 24.67 26.11 4.47
N GLY A 170 23.54 25.39 4.58
CA GLY A 170 22.98 24.60 3.46
C GLY A 170 23.71 23.29 3.15
N ARG A 171 24.52 22.79 4.08
CA ARG A 171 25.20 21.48 3.96
C ARG A 171 24.34 20.37 4.54
N GLU A 172 24.62 19.13 4.14
CA GLU A 172 23.99 17.96 4.77
C GLU A 172 24.65 17.67 6.13
N PRO A 173 23.84 17.33 7.18
CA PRO A 173 24.36 16.98 8.49
C PRO A 173 25.11 15.64 8.45
N MET A 174 26.23 15.54 9.15
CA MET A 174 27.06 14.33 9.21
C MET A 174 27.03 13.71 10.60
N THR A 175 27.20 12.37 10.65
CA THR A 175 27.37 11.66 11.92
C THR A 175 28.72 12.00 12.56
N GLN A 176 28.86 11.82 13.88
CA GLN A 176 30.14 12.04 14.58
C GLN A 176 31.31 11.27 13.96
N LYS A 177 31.05 10.03 13.50
CA LYS A 177 32.06 9.18 12.86
C LYS A 177 32.55 9.77 11.54
N GLU A 178 31.65 10.29 10.72
CA GLU A 178 31.98 10.92 9.45
C GLU A 178 32.70 12.24 9.62
N VAL A 179 32.28 13.05 10.61
CA VAL A 179 32.97 14.30 10.97
C VAL A 179 34.39 14.04 11.42
N ALA A 180 34.60 13.06 12.31
CA ALA A 180 35.91 12.65 12.78
C ALA A 180 36.83 12.24 11.61
N LYS A 181 36.29 11.43 10.68
CA LYS A 181 37.03 11.01 9.48
C LYS A 181 37.34 12.19 8.55
N LYS A 182 36.37 13.11 8.34
CA LYS A 182 36.51 14.25 7.43
C LYS A 182 37.46 15.33 7.93
N LEU A 183 37.49 15.57 9.25
CA LEU A 183 38.33 16.59 9.85
C LEU A 183 39.63 16.05 10.46
N HIS A 184 39.89 14.75 10.35
CA HIS A 184 41.03 14.07 10.91
C HIS A 184 41.22 14.34 12.42
N ILE A 185 40.12 14.20 13.19
CA ILE A 185 40.09 14.39 14.64
C ILE A 185 39.58 13.12 15.33
N SER A 186 39.82 13.00 16.63
CA SER A 186 39.24 11.92 17.45
C SER A 186 37.74 12.02 17.48
N ARG A 187 37.07 10.88 17.65
CA ARG A 187 35.61 10.82 17.80
C ARG A 187 35.12 11.29 19.16
N SER A 188 35.98 11.23 20.17
CA SER A 188 35.69 11.65 21.56
C SER A 188 36.09 13.09 21.78
#